data_cd012db64cbd719022c8e6bbe507d4aa
#
_entry.id   cd012db64cbd719022c8e6bbe507d4aa
#
_cell.length_a   1.000
_cell.length_b   1.000
_cell.length_c   1.000
_cell.angle_alpha   90.00
_cell.angle_beta   90.00
_cell.angle_gamma   90.00
#
_symmetry.space_group_name_H-M   'P 1'
#
loop_
_entity.id
_entity.type
_entity.pdbx_description
1 polymer ?
#
loop_
_entity_poly.entity_id
_entity_poly.type
_entity_poly.pdbx_seq_one_letter_code
_entity_poly.pdbx_strand_id
1 'polypeptide(L)'
;MALTTDFNVDPYYDDYDESKEFYRILFRPGYAVQAREVTQLQTILQKQIERNGRHTFEEGSIVLGCELNYDNEVKSLKLETQFSGADLTINSFSDGIITGATSNARAKVVATAASTASDQPTLMFHYLNNNEFDNGETITVVGTTVQANTVSTTGASGIANAVSNGSVVSINSGVFYVGGFFLFKDAESLILEKYNSTPSYRIGLQVTESTVTADSDTSLLDPAQGAYNYAAQGANRYKVTVALSTKTFTATDPVENAADDNFYQLLKVENGLKLEETKYPVYSELEKTLARRTFDESGDYTVTPFNLQLATHQGITGRTINAASTSSLKGVGTSFEGTLKNGDVVFLSGNTTALATISGITNSTVATLTSVSGGFDANTANQVIQFESKFSAGLDPGK
;
A
#
# COMPACT_ATOMS: atom_id res chain seq x y z
N MET A 1 -12.34 2.44 16.66
CA MET A 1 -13.68 1.89 17.04
C MET A 1 -13.48 0.60 17.80
N ALA A 2 -14.26 0.31 18.82
CA ALA A 2 -14.22 -1.00 19.48
C ALA A 2 -14.81 -2.06 18.54
N LEU A 3 -14.37 -3.31 18.66
CA LEU A 3 -15.01 -4.45 18.01
C LEU A 3 -16.48 -4.50 18.41
N THR A 4 -17.34 -4.86 17.48
CA THR A 4 -18.81 -4.66 17.62
C THR A 4 -19.56 -5.90 18.03
N THR A 5 -18.90 -7.08 18.07
CA THR A 5 -19.56 -8.35 18.42
C THR A 5 -20.05 -8.33 19.87
N ASP A 6 -21.35 -8.48 20.04
CA ASP A 6 -21.99 -8.65 21.35
C ASP A 6 -22.02 -10.13 21.74
N PHE A 7 -21.42 -10.47 22.87
CA PHE A 7 -21.42 -11.82 23.42
C PHE A 7 -22.54 -12.06 24.47
N ASN A 8 -23.33 -11.03 24.83
CA ASN A 8 -24.45 -11.18 25.73
C ASN A 8 -25.70 -11.67 24.98
N VAL A 9 -25.53 -12.61 24.08
CA VAL A 9 -26.58 -13.23 23.27
C VAL A 9 -26.50 -14.75 23.34
N ASP A 10 -27.56 -15.42 22.90
CA ASP A 10 -27.59 -16.88 22.78
C ASP A 10 -26.45 -17.35 21.86
N PRO A 11 -25.70 -18.40 22.20
CA PRO A 11 -25.73 -19.27 23.40
C PRO A 11 -24.77 -18.84 24.53
N TYR A 12 -24.06 -17.71 24.37
CA TYR A 12 -22.92 -17.36 25.24
C TYR A 12 -23.33 -16.65 26.53
N TYR A 13 -24.31 -15.72 26.47
CA TYR A 13 -24.84 -14.96 27.58
C TYR A 13 -23.76 -14.33 28.48
N ASP A 14 -22.73 -13.77 27.87
CA ASP A 14 -21.66 -13.05 28.59
C ASP A 14 -22.19 -11.69 29.06
N ASP A 15 -22.73 -11.69 30.26
CA ASP A 15 -23.37 -10.54 30.92
C ASP A 15 -22.34 -9.66 31.66
N TYR A 16 -21.12 -9.57 31.15
CA TYR A 16 -20.12 -8.67 31.71
C TYR A 16 -20.62 -7.24 31.68
N ASP A 17 -20.65 -6.63 32.89
CA ASP A 17 -21.07 -5.25 33.08
C ASP A 17 -20.03 -4.56 33.98
N GLU A 18 -19.38 -3.56 33.44
CA GLU A 18 -18.33 -2.80 34.13
C GLU A 18 -18.85 -2.06 35.36
N SER A 19 -20.12 -1.63 35.35
CA SER A 19 -20.75 -0.93 36.48
C SER A 19 -20.90 -1.79 37.73
N LYS A 20 -20.87 -3.13 37.56
CA LYS A 20 -20.93 -4.08 38.69
C LYS A 20 -19.58 -4.27 39.38
N GLU A 21 -18.49 -3.77 38.79
CA GLU A 21 -17.13 -3.84 39.35
C GLU A 21 -16.61 -5.27 39.63
N PHE A 22 -17.07 -6.26 38.85
CA PHE A 22 -16.65 -7.66 39.02
C PHE A 22 -15.35 -7.90 38.26
N TYR A 23 -14.22 -7.93 38.98
CA TYR A 23 -12.88 -8.13 38.40
C TYR A 23 -12.37 -9.57 38.48
N ARG A 24 -13.09 -10.47 39.19
CA ARG A 24 -12.70 -11.86 39.35
C ARG A 24 -13.88 -12.78 39.62
N ILE A 25 -13.92 -13.91 38.92
CA ILE A 25 -14.87 -14.99 39.18
C ILE A 25 -14.29 -15.95 40.23
N LEU A 26 -15.06 -16.28 41.26
CA LEU A 26 -14.68 -17.18 42.34
C LEU A 26 -15.54 -18.45 42.27
N PHE A 27 -14.96 -19.53 41.75
CA PHE A 27 -15.62 -20.84 41.71
C PHE A 27 -15.75 -21.43 43.12
N ARG A 28 -16.91 -22.00 43.40
CA ARG A 28 -17.22 -22.62 44.71
C ARG A 28 -17.24 -24.14 44.59
N PRO A 29 -16.57 -24.87 45.49
CA PRO A 29 -16.70 -26.33 45.53
C PRO A 29 -18.16 -26.78 45.73
N GLY A 30 -18.58 -27.83 45.01
CA GLY A 30 -19.93 -28.36 45.07
C GLY A 30 -20.99 -27.65 44.23
N TYR A 31 -20.63 -26.61 43.49
CA TYR A 31 -21.52 -25.94 42.54
C TYR A 31 -21.02 -26.16 41.09
N ALA A 32 -21.98 -26.33 40.17
CA ALA A 32 -21.64 -26.48 38.76
C ALA A 32 -21.16 -25.17 38.18
N VAL A 33 -20.09 -25.23 37.37
CA VAL A 33 -19.58 -24.09 36.60
C VAL A 33 -20.47 -23.87 35.38
N GLN A 34 -20.94 -22.63 35.20
CA GLN A 34 -21.71 -22.25 34.03
C GLN A 34 -20.77 -21.83 32.88
N ALA A 35 -21.17 -22.14 31.65
CA ALA A 35 -20.37 -21.78 30.48
C ALA A 35 -20.11 -20.25 30.39
N ARG A 36 -21.10 -19.44 30.74
CA ARG A 36 -20.99 -17.95 30.77
C ARG A 36 -19.93 -17.46 31.74
N GLU A 37 -19.71 -18.17 32.89
CA GLU A 37 -18.71 -17.76 33.88
C GLU A 37 -17.25 -17.92 33.30
N VAL A 38 -17.05 -18.97 32.48
CA VAL A 38 -15.77 -19.18 31.79
C VAL A 38 -15.55 -18.15 30.67
N THR A 39 -16.60 -17.80 29.93
CA THR A 39 -16.55 -16.75 28.91
C THR A 39 -16.30 -15.40 29.56
N GLN A 40 -17.00 -15.05 30.62
CA GLN A 40 -16.84 -13.80 31.35
C GLN A 40 -15.43 -13.66 31.99
N LEU A 41 -14.82 -14.77 32.41
CA LEU A 41 -13.42 -14.74 32.88
C LEU A 41 -12.49 -14.18 31.80
N GLN A 42 -12.66 -14.59 30.55
CA GLN A 42 -11.87 -14.11 29.41
C GLN A 42 -12.15 -12.63 29.13
N THR A 43 -13.43 -12.22 29.17
CA THR A 43 -13.84 -10.82 28.95
C THR A 43 -13.25 -9.89 30.01
N ILE A 44 -13.26 -10.29 31.29
CA ILE A 44 -12.63 -9.52 32.36
C ILE A 44 -11.14 -9.31 32.09
N LEU A 45 -10.40 -10.37 31.69
CA LEU A 45 -8.97 -10.26 31.38
C LEU A 45 -8.73 -9.42 30.13
N GLN A 46 -9.54 -9.61 29.09
CA GLN A 46 -9.45 -8.85 27.85
C GLN A 46 -9.66 -7.35 28.08
N LYS A 47 -10.61 -6.99 28.94
CA LYS A 47 -10.83 -5.57 29.32
C LYS A 47 -9.63 -4.95 30.05
N GLN A 48 -8.88 -5.71 30.84
CA GLN A 48 -7.64 -5.20 31.45
C GLN A 48 -6.54 -4.95 30.41
N ILE A 49 -6.41 -5.86 29.44
CA ILE A 49 -5.47 -5.72 28.31
C ILE A 49 -5.86 -4.51 27.45
N GLU A 50 -7.15 -4.38 27.12
CA GLU A 50 -7.70 -3.24 26.37
C GLU A 50 -7.36 -1.90 27.02
N ARG A 51 -7.58 -1.77 28.34
CA ARG A 51 -7.29 -0.54 29.08
C ARG A 51 -5.78 -0.18 29.04
N ASN A 52 -4.94 -1.18 29.20
CA ASN A 52 -3.48 -0.96 29.11
C ASN A 52 -3.06 -0.61 27.68
N GLY A 53 -3.61 -1.31 26.69
CA GLY A 53 -3.32 -1.07 25.29
C GLY A 53 -3.75 0.33 24.84
N ARG A 54 -4.96 0.75 25.15
CA ARG A 54 -5.50 2.09 24.82
C ARG A 54 -4.71 3.24 25.44
N HIS A 55 -4.09 3.00 26.59
CA HIS A 55 -3.22 4.02 27.20
C HIS A 55 -1.92 4.19 26.42
N THR A 56 -1.44 3.12 25.81
CA THR A 56 -0.14 3.09 25.11
C THR A 56 -0.30 3.36 23.60
N PHE A 57 -1.21 2.66 22.93
CA PHE A 57 -1.36 2.70 21.48
C PHE A 57 -2.68 3.34 21.06
N GLU A 58 -2.69 4.02 19.93
CA GLU A 58 -3.90 4.44 19.25
C GLU A 58 -4.54 3.25 18.51
N GLU A 59 -5.85 3.29 18.31
CA GLU A 59 -6.59 2.26 17.56
C GLU A 59 -6.08 2.18 16.12
N GLY A 60 -5.79 0.95 15.66
CA GLY A 60 -5.19 0.72 14.34
C GLY A 60 -3.68 0.93 14.28
N SER A 61 -3.03 1.23 15.41
CA SER A 61 -1.59 1.45 15.44
C SER A 61 -0.80 0.18 15.16
N ILE A 62 0.29 0.33 14.43
CA ILE A 62 1.36 -0.67 14.32
C ILE A 62 2.03 -0.80 15.68
N VAL A 63 2.19 -2.04 16.16
CA VAL A 63 2.93 -2.32 17.40
C VAL A 63 4.34 -2.81 17.10
N LEU A 64 4.46 -3.73 16.14
CA LEU A 64 5.72 -4.35 15.74
C LEU A 64 5.65 -4.81 14.29
N GLY A 65 6.71 -4.60 13.53
CA GLY A 65 6.78 -5.03 12.13
C GLY A 65 5.80 -4.27 11.25
N CYS A 66 5.13 -4.98 10.33
CA CYS A 66 4.10 -4.43 9.45
C CYS A 66 4.58 -3.29 8.55
N GLU A 67 5.86 -3.32 8.17
CA GLU A 67 6.40 -2.36 7.21
C GLU A 67 5.69 -2.51 5.88
N LEU A 68 5.22 -1.40 5.36
CA LEU A 68 4.48 -1.32 4.11
C LEU A 68 5.44 -0.93 2.99
N ASN A 69 5.41 -1.68 1.90
CA ASN A 69 6.18 -1.37 0.71
C ASN A 69 5.22 -1.15 -0.47
N TYR A 70 5.27 0.03 -1.06
CA TYR A 70 4.51 0.40 -2.24
C TYR A 70 5.44 0.46 -3.45
N ASP A 71 5.06 -0.24 -4.51
CA ASP A 71 5.82 -0.36 -5.74
C ASP A 71 4.91 -0.08 -6.95
N ASN A 72 5.21 0.99 -7.66
CA ASN A 72 4.54 1.40 -8.89
C ASN A 72 5.42 1.23 -10.14
N GLU A 73 6.60 0.62 -9.99
CA GLU A 73 7.52 0.30 -11.10
C GLU A 73 7.42 -1.17 -11.51
N VAL A 74 6.61 -1.96 -10.80
CA VAL A 74 6.38 -3.36 -11.12
C VAL A 74 5.79 -3.52 -12.52
N LYS A 75 6.27 -4.52 -13.23
CA LYS A 75 5.71 -4.90 -14.55
C LYS A 75 4.65 -5.98 -14.39
N SER A 76 3.68 -5.99 -15.27
CA SER A 76 2.69 -7.05 -15.38
C SER A 76 2.88 -7.84 -16.65
N LEU A 77 2.70 -9.17 -16.59
CA LEU A 77 2.78 -10.09 -17.72
C LEU A 77 1.48 -10.89 -17.80
N LYS A 78 0.74 -10.71 -18.88
CA LYS A 78 -0.47 -11.48 -19.19
C LYS A 78 -0.09 -12.84 -19.75
N LEU A 79 -0.71 -13.88 -19.24
CA LEU A 79 -0.52 -15.25 -19.69
C LEU A 79 -1.77 -15.79 -20.37
N GLU A 80 -1.60 -16.79 -21.21
CA GLU A 80 -2.72 -17.58 -21.72
C GLU A 80 -3.35 -18.40 -20.57
N THR A 81 -4.66 -18.63 -20.67
CA THR A 81 -5.40 -19.38 -19.63
C THR A 81 -5.06 -20.87 -19.59
N GLN A 82 -4.48 -21.37 -20.69
CA GLN A 82 -4.10 -22.78 -20.84
C GLN A 82 -2.68 -22.91 -21.38
N PHE A 83 -2.00 -23.96 -20.98
CA PHE A 83 -0.72 -24.38 -21.50
C PHE A 83 -0.77 -25.88 -21.87
N SER A 84 -0.43 -26.22 -23.12
CA SER A 84 -0.46 -27.61 -23.64
C SER A 84 -1.81 -28.33 -23.41
N GLY A 85 -2.93 -27.60 -23.43
CA GLY A 85 -4.26 -28.15 -23.24
C GLY A 85 -4.71 -28.33 -21.77
N ALA A 86 -3.89 -27.92 -20.81
CA ALA A 86 -4.26 -27.90 -19.39
C ALA A 86 -4.46 -26.47 -18.89
N ASP A 87 -5.40 -26.28 -17.97
CA ASP A 87 -5.66 -24.98 -17.36
C ASP A 87 -4.46 -24.53 -16.52
N LEU A 88 -4.12 -23.24 -16.63
CA LEU A 88 -2.98 -22.67 -15.95
C LEU A 88 -3.25 -22.46 -14.45
N THR A 89 -2.41 -23.04 -13.61
CA THR A 89 -2.39 -22.78 -12.18
C THR A 89 -1.45 -21.61 -11.90
N ILE A 90 -1.97 -20.39 -11.87
CA ILE A 90 -1.16 -19.17 -11.77
C ILE A 90 -0.31 -19.11 -10.49
N ASN A 91 -0.82 -19.65 -9.37
CA ASN A 91 -0.12 -19.67 -8.08
C ASN A 91 1.18 -20.49 -8.09
N SER A 92 1.37 -21.38 -9.08
CA SER A 92 2.63 -22.12 -9.22
C SER A 92 3.82 -21.24 -9.64
N PHE A 93 3.56 -19.99 -10.04
CA PHE A 93 4.57 -19.00 -10.38
C PHE A 93 4.94 -18.09 -9.20
N SER A 94 4.19 -18.14 -8.09
CA SER A 94 4.41 -17.29 -6.93
C SER A 94 5.84 -17.41 -6.42
N ASP A 95 6.47 -16.27 -6.12
CA ASP A 95 7.84 -16.17 -5.64
C ASP A 95 8.91 -16.83 -6.53
N GLY A 96 8.53 -17.25 -7.73
CA GLY A 96 9.43 -17.87 -8.69
C GLY A 96 10.30 -16.85 -9.44
N ILE A 97 11.41 -17.35 -10.00
CA ILE A 97 12.15 -16.64 -11.04
C ILE A 97 11.70 -17.24 -12.36
N ILE A 98 11.22 -16.41 -13.28
CA ILE A 98 10.76 -16.83 -14.61
C ILE A 98 11.81 -16.46 -15.67
N THR A 99 11.87 -17.27 -16.72
CA THR A 99 12.77 -17.06 -17.87
C THR A 99 11.96 -17.23 -19.16
N GLY A 100 12.09 -16.30 -20.10
CA GLY A 100 11.52 -16.38 -21.43
C GLY A 100 12.36 -17.26 -22.33
N ALA A 101 11.71 -18.09 -23.14
CA ALA A 101 12.39 -19.04 -24.03
C ALA A 101 13.04 -18.36 -25.23
N THR A 102 12.47 -17.27 -25.75
CA THR A 102 12.94 -16.54 -26.92
C THR A 102 13.73 -15.30 -26.52
N SER A 103 13.16 -14.49 -25.64
CA SER A 103 13.74 -13.21 -25.20
C SER A 103 14.95 -13.39 -24.29
N ASN A 104 15.10 -14.55 -23.62
CA ASN A 104 16.03 -14.76 -22.51
C ASN A 104 15.84 -13.72 -21.37
N ALA A 105 14.67 -13.08 -21.29
CA ALA A 105 14.29 -12.23 -20.19
C ALA A 105 14.21 -13.04 -18.89
N ARG A 106 14.71 -12.48 -17.80
CA ARG A 106 14.62 -13.09 -16.48
C ARG A 106 13.96 -12.11 -15.53
N ALA A 107 13.01 -12.61 -14.75
CA ALA A 107 12.27 -11.78 -13.83
C ALA A 107 11.91 -12.53 -12.54
N LYS A 108 11.80 -11.80 -11.43
CA LYS A 108 11.31 -12.28 -10.14
C LYS A 108 9.84 -11.93 -10.02
N VAL A 109 8.99 -12.95 -9.82
CA VAL A 109 7.57 -12.77 -9.58
C VAL A 109 7.35 -12.24 -8.16
N VAL A 110 6.53 -11.20 -8.02
CA VAL A 110 6.20 -10.52 -6.76
C VAL A 110 4.78 -10.84 -6.33
N ALA A 111 3.83 -10.89 -7.29
CA ALA A 111 2.45 -11.24 -7.03
C ALA A 111 1.82 -11.91 -8.25
N THR A 112 0.73 -12.63 -8.03
CA THR A 112 -0.02 -13.32 -9.07
C THR A 112 -1.49 -12.95 -8.99
N ALA A 113 -2.15 -12.84 -10.15
CA ALA A 113 -3.59 -12.63 -10.26
C ALA A 113 -4.22 -13.69 -11.12
N ALA A 114 -5.21 -14.40 -10.59
CA ALA A 114 -5.97 -15.40 -11.35
C ALA A 114 -6.76 -14.75 -12.48
N SER A 115 -7.08 -15.55 -13.49
CA SER A 115 -7.99 -15.14 -14.58
C SER A 115 -9.38 -14.83 -14.04
N THR A 116 -10.04 -13.89 -14.69
CA THR A 116 -11.47 -13.62 -14.49
C THR A 116 -12.20 -13.83 -15.84
N ALA A 117 -13.52 -13.70 -15.85
CA ALA A 117 -14.29 -13.81 -17.09
C ALA A 117 -13.89 -12.76 -18.16
N SER A 118 -13.29 -11.65 -17.73
CA SER A 118 -12.92 -10.50 -18.59
C SER A 118 -11.42 -10.23 -18.68
N ASP A 119 -10.58 -10.97 -17.96
CA ASP A 119 -9.15 -10.67 -17.86
C ASP A 119 -8.29 -11.94 -17.74
N GLN A 120 -7.12 -11.90 -18.33
CA GLN A 120 -6.14 -13.00 -18.36
C GLN A 120 -5.42 -13.18 -17.01
N PRO A 121 -4.92 -14.41 -16.73
CA PRO A 121 -4.04 -14.61 -15.60
C PRO A 121 -2.79 -13.73 -15.77
N THR A 122 -2.39 -13.04 -14.70
CA THR A 122 -1.36 -12.01 -14.78
C THR A 122 -0.32 -12.22 -13.68
N LEU A 123 0.95 -12.14 -14.03
CA LEU A 123 2.08 -12.09 -13.11
C LEU A 123 2.52 -10.64 -12.91
N MET A 124 2.79 -10.24 -11.67
CA MET A 124 3.48 -9.00 -11.34
C MET A 124 4.93 -9.34 -11.03
N PHE A 125 5.89 -8.62 -11.63
CA PHE A 125 7.29 -9.01 -11.57
C PHE A 125 8.26 -7.82 -11.73
N HIS A 126 9.52 -8.06 -11.35
CA HIS A 126 10.67 -7.20 -11.66
C HIS A 126 11.66 -7.93 -12.56
N TYR A 127 12.14 -7.26 -13.59
CA TYR A 127 13.23 -7.79 -14.40
C TYR A 127 14.53 -7.93 -13.58
N LEU A 128 15.22 -9.05 -13.80
CA LEU A 128 16.57 -9.30 -13.23
C LEU A 128 17.68 -9.05 -14.25
N ASN A 129 17.31 -8.83 -15.50
CA ASN A 129 18.22 -8.46 -16.59
C ASN A 129 17.56 -7.40 -17.49
N ASN A 130 18.27 -6.92 -18.51
CA ASN A 130 17.81 -5.85 -19.40
C ASN A 130 16.95 -6.36 -20.57
N ASN A 131 16.66 -7.65 -20.63
CA ASN A 131 15.81 -8.21 -21.68
C ASN A 131 14.32 -8.09 -21.27
N GLU A 132 13.46 -7.93 -22.24
CA GLU A 132 12.00 -7.86 -22.03
C GLU A 132 11.32 -9.10 -22.61
N PHE A 133 10.21 -9.54 -22.00
CA PHE A 133 9.45 -10.69 -22.51
C PHE A 133 8.76 -10.37 -23.83
N ASP A 134 8.81 -11.35 -24.73
CA ASP A 134 8.12 -11.29 -26.02
C ASP A 134 6.65 -11.72 -25.92
N ASN A 135 5.83 -11.22 -26.84
CA ASN A 135 4.44 -11.67 -26.98
C ASN A 135 4.40 -13.09 -27.58
N GLY A 136 3.64 -13.99 -26.95
CA GLY A 136 3.46 -15.37 -27.43
C GLY A 136 4.63 -16.30 -27.12
N GLU A 137 5.61 -15.89 -26.31
CA GLU A 137 6.70 -16.78 -25.92
C GLU A 137 6.32 -17.70 -24.74
N THR A 138 7.02 -18.80 -24.64
CA THR A 138 6.92 -19.68 -23.46
C THR A 138 7.82 -19.17 -22.34
N ILE A 139 7.26 -19.01 -21.15
CA ILE A 139 8.00 -18.73 -19.93
C ILE A 139 8.10 -19.97 -19.06
N THR A 140 9.19 -20.12 -18.35
CA THR A 140 9.45 -21.27 -17.46
C THR A 140 9.91 -20.77 -16.08
N VAL A 141 9.40 -21.35 -15.01
CA VAL A 141 9.90 -21.11 -13.65
C VAL A 141 11.21 -21.85 -13.47
N VAL A 142 12.28 -21.12 -13.16
CA VAL A 142 13.63 -21.68 -13.03
C VAL A 142 13.70 -22.79 -11.99
N GLY A 143 14.26 -23.94 -12.40
CA GLY A 143 14.39 -25.12 -11.54
C GLY A 143 13.13 -25.98 -11.42
N THR A 144 12.10 -25.70 -12.20
CA THR A 144 10.85 -26.48 -12.23
C THR A 144 10.42 -26.81 -13.67
N THR A 145 9.35 -27.59 -13.78
CA THR A 145 8.68 -27.86 -15.07
C THR A 145 7.45 -26.95 -15.31
N VAL A 146 7.23 -25.96 -14.45
CA VAL A 146 6.10 -25.03 -14.55
C VAL A 146 6.33 -24.07 -15.71
N GLN A 147 5.40 -24.10 -16.68
CA GLN A 147 5.46 -23.28 -17.90
C GLN A 147 4.11 -22.64 -18.21
N ALA A 148 4.17 -21.53 -18.93
CA ALA A 148 3.01 -20.85 -19.51
C ALA A 148 3.43 -20.12 -20.79
N ASN A 149 2.47 -19.77 -21.63
CA ASN A 149 2.71 -18.85 -22.74
C ASN A 149 2.27 -17.43 -22.36
N THR A 150 3.06 -16.45 -22.75
CA THR A 150 2.63 -15.04 -22.73
C THR A 150 1.54 -14.86 -23.79
N VAL A 151 0.63 -13.92 -23.57
CA VAL A 151 -0.46 -13.64 -24.52
C VAL A 151 0.12 -13.22 -25.87
N SER A 152 -0.45 -13.77 -26.95
CA SER A 152 -0.05 -13.42 -28.31
C SER A 152 -0.91 -12.28 -28.87
N THR A 153 -0.28 -11.36 -29.59
CA THR A 153 -0.97 -10.27 -30.32
C THR A 153 -1.76 -10.76 -31.53
N THR A 154 -1.54 -12.00 -31.98
CA THR A 154 -2.20 -12.61 -33.16
C THR A 154 -3.50 -13.34 -32.83
N GLY A 155 -3.96 -13.35 -31.60
CA GLY A 155 -5.21 -13.97 -31.17
C GLY A 155 -6.39 -12.99 -31.15
N ALA A 156 -7.62 -13.54 -31.15
CA ALA A 156 -8.91 -12.85 -31.26
C ALA A 156 -9.23 -11.83 -30.13
N SER A 157 -8.33 -11.54 -29.21
CA SER A 157 -8.60 -10.72 -28.02
C SER A 157 -8.14 -9.26 -28.11
N GLY A 158 -7.48 -8.84 -29.19
CA GLY A 158 -7.07 -7.42 -29.35
C GLY A 158 -6.09 -6.90 -28.29
N ILE A 159 -5.39 -7.76 -27.56
CA ILE A 159 -4.43 -7.38 -26.52
C ILE A 159 -3.14 -6.93 -27.19
N ALA A 160 -2.81 -5.65 -27.09
CA ALA A 160 -1.70 -5.06 -27.81
C ALA A 160 -0.33 -5.57 -27.34
N ASN A 161 -0.14 -5.81 -26.04
CA ASN A 161 1.12 -6.27 -25.45
C ASN A 161 0.88 -7.20 -24.26
N ALA A 162 1.71 -8.24 -24.13
CA ALA A 162 1.70 -9.11 -22.95
C ALA A 162 2.23 -8.40 -21.71
N VAL A 163 3.21 -7.50 -21.88
CA VAL A 163 3.83 -6.74 -20.80
C VAL A 163 3.19 -5.37 -20.67
N SER A 164 2.91 -4.95 -19.43
CA SER A 164 2.42 -3.61 -19.07
C SER A 164 3.06 -3.15 -17.76
N ASN A 165 2.78 -1.92 -17.34
CA ASN A 165 3.14 -1.43 -16.02
C ASN A 165 1.99 -1.71 -15.05
N GLY A 166 2.32 -2.07 -13.83
CA GLY A 166 1.34 -2.28 -12.77
C GLY A 166 1.73 -1.58 -11.47
N SER A 167 0.98 -1.84 -10.42
CA SER A 167 1.28 -1.35 -9.08
C SER A 167 0.88 -2.37 -8.02
N VAL A 168 1.75 -2.55 -7.04
CA VAL A 168 1.59 -3.52 -5.95
C VAL A 168 1.91 -2.84 -4.63
N VAL A 169 1.22 -3.26 -3.58
CA VAL A 169 1.57 -2.95 -2.21
C VAL A 169 1.79 -4.24 -1.45
N SER A 170 2.79 -4.31 -0.61
CA SER A 170 3.03 -5.44 0.27
C SER A 170 3.23 -4.97 1.70
N ILE A 171 2.83 -5.82 2.64
CA ILE A 171 3.03 -5.60 4.07
C ILE A 171 3.83 -6.77 4.65
N ASN A 172 4.81 -6.47 5.48
CA ASN A 172 5.55 -7.49 6.23
C ASN A 172 4.71 -8.01 7.40
N SER A 173 5.07 -9.19 7.91
CA SER A 173 4.41 -9.72 9.11
C SER A 173 4.65 -8.83 10.32
N GLY A 174 3.66 -8.77 11.22
CA GLY A 174 3.76 -7.96 12.41
C GLY A 174 2.52 -8.02 13.28
N VAL A 175 2.38 -7.03 14.16
CA VAL A 175 1.29 -6.95 15.13
C VAL A 175 0.66 -5.56 15.09
N PHE A 176 -0.68 -5.53 15.07
CA PHE A 176 -1.50 -4.32 15.18
C PHE A 176 -2.31 -4.34 16.47
N TYR A 177 -2.56 -3.16 17.03
CA TYR A 177 -3.47 -2.97 18.13
C TYR A 177 -4.83 -2.50 17.62
N VAL A 178 -5.88 -3.34 17.80
CA VAL A 178 -7.23 -3.04 17.35
C VAL A 178 -8.25 -3.58 18.33
N GLY A 179 -9.18 -2.74 18.79
CA GLY A 179 -10.31 -3.14 19.63
C GLY A 179 -9.92 -3.81 20.95
N GLY A 180 -8.75 -3.49 21.48
CA GLY A 180 -8.22 -4.11 22.69
C GLY A 180 -7.42 -5.39 22.45
N PHE A 181 -7.25 -5.82 21.20
CA PHE A 181 -6.47 -7.00 20.82
C PHE A 181 -5.17 -6.60 20.14
N PHE A 182 -4.13 -7.39 20.40
CA PHE A 182 -2.89 -7.36 19.64
C PHE A 182 -2.96 -8.42 18.54
N LEU A 183 -3.35 -8.01 17.35
CA LEU A 183 -3.63 -8.90 16.24
C LEU A 183 -2.38 -9.15 15.41
N PHE A 184 -2.03 -10.42 15.24
CA PHE A 184 -0.95 -10.81 14.34
C PHE A 184 -1.42 -10.74 12.88
N LYS A 185 -0.57 -10.18 12.05
CA LYS A 185 -0.76 -10.12 10.59
C LYS A 185 0.40 -10.80 9.91
N ASP A 186 0.09 -11.80 9.07
CA ASP A 186 1.08 -12.38 8.16
C ASP A 186 1.44 -11.41 7.04
N ALA A 187 2.61 -11.62 6.45
CA ALA A 187 3.01 -10.90 5.25
C ALA A 187 1.99 -11.14 4.13
N GLU A 188 1.61 -10.06 3.45
CA GLU A 188 0.62 -10.10 2.38
C GLU A 188 0.99 -9.11 1.29
N SER A 189 0.68 -9.46 0.03
CA SER A 189 0.83 -8.57 -1.12
C SER A 189 -0.52 -8.37 -1.79
N LEU A 190 -0.82 -7.13 -2.16
CA LEU A 190 -2.05 -6.74 -2.83
C LEU A 190 -1.73 -5.99 -4.12
N ILE A 191 -2.28 -6.46 -5.23
CA ILE A 191 -2.19 -5.77 -6.52
C ILE A 191 -3.19 -4.61 -6.49
N LEU A 192 -2.70 -3.38 -6.64
CA LEU A 192 -3.54 -2.19 -6.72
C LEU A 192 -4.14 -2.06 -8.11
N GLU A 193 -3.29 -2.05 -9.11
CA GLU A 193 -3.67 -2.01 -10.51
C GLU A 193 -2.79 -2.95 -11.33
N LYS A 194 -3.43 -3.78 -12.15
CA LYS A 194 -2.70 -4.75 -12.98
C LYS A 194 -1.96 -4.09 -14.13
N TYR A 195 -2.53 -3.02 -14.70
CA TYR A 195 -2.09 -2.43 -15.96
C TYR A 195 -1.90 -0.91 -15.89
N ASN A 196 -1.79 -0.39 -14.68
CA ASN A 196 -1.59 1.03 -14.43
C ASN A 196 -0.60 1.24 -13.28
N SER A 197 0.37 2.15 -13.48
CA SER A 197 1.37 2.52 -12.48
C SER A 197 1.00 3.78 -11.69
N THR A 198 -0.17 4.37 -11.95
CA THR A 198 -0.65 5.60 -11.29
C THR A 198 -1.97 5.38 -10.54
N PRO A 199 -1.99 4.45 -9.55
CA PRO A 199 -3.20 4.19 -8.77
C PRO A 199 -3.55 5.37 -7.86
N SER A 200 -4.83 5.47 -7.49
CA SER A 200 -5.34 6.42 -6.50
C SER A 200 -6.22 5.67 -5.50
N TYR A 201 -5.62 5.30 -4.36
CA TYR A 201 -6.26 4.50 -3.32
C TYR A 201 -5.83 4.92 -1.92
N ARG A 202 -6.73 4.70 -0.96
CA ARG A 202 -6.38 4.55 0.45
C ARG A 202 -6.15 3.07 0.72
N ILE A 203 -5.00 2.73 1.26
CA ILE A 203 -4.54 1.36 1.51
C ILE A 203 -4.41 1.20 3.01
N GLY A 204 -4.95 0.13 3.54
CA GLY A 204 -4.97 -0.10 4.97
C GLY A 204 -5.43 -1.50 5.33
N LEU A 205 -5.73 -1.67 6.60
CA LEU A 205 -6.17 -2.94 7.16
C LEU A 205 -7.68 -2.95 7.35
N GLN A 206 -8.35 -3.92 6.76
CA GLN A 206 -9.74 -4.23 7.03
C GLN A 206 -9.81 -5.29 8.12
N VAL A 207 -10.44 -4.96 9.22
CA VAL A 207 -10.70 -5.90 10.32
C VAL A 207 -12.05 -6.55 10.12
N THR A 208 -12.11 -7.87 10.31
CA THR A 208 -13.36 -8.65 10.21
C THR A 208 -13.48 -9.55 11.42
N GLU A 209 -14.64 -9.52 12.03
CA GLU A 209 -15.04 -10.36 13.17
C GLU A 209 -15.89 -11.54 12.69
N SER A 210 -15.67 -12.71 13.26
CA SER A 210 -16.47 -13.90 12.96
C SER A 210 -16.48 -14.88 14.13
N THR A 211 -17.50 -15.73 14.18
CA THR A 211 -17.54 -16.87 15.09
C THR A 211 -17.34 -18.15 14.28
N VAL A 212 -16.36 -18.95 14.68
CA VAL A 212 -16.05 -20.25 14.07
C VAL A 212 -16.67 -21.33 14.94
N THR A 213 -17.49 -22.17 14.31
CA THR A 213 -18.15 -23.33 14.95
C THR A 213 -17.54 -24.63 14.46
N ALA A 214 -17.81 -25.72 15.17
CA ALA A 214 -17.35 -27.05 14.75
C ALA A 214 -17.93 -27.52 13.40
N ASP A 215 -19.06 -26.93 12.96
CA ASP A 215 -19.65 -27.20 11.65
C ASP A 215 -18.86 -26.53 10.52
N SER A 216 -18.23 -25.39 10.79
CA SER A 216 -17.40 -24.66 9.82
C SER A 216 -15.93 -25.08 9.87
N ASP A 217 -15.45 -25.59 11.01
CA ASP A 217 -14.08 -26.06 11.20
C ASP A 217 -14.07 -27.35 12.06
N THR A 218 -13.92 -28.49 11.40
CA THR A 218 -13.91 -29.79 12.03
C THR A 218 -12.71 -30.03 12.95
N SER A 219 -11.68 -29.19 12.92
CA SER A 219 -10.56 -29.24 13.88
C SER A 219 -10.99 -28.90 15.31
N LEU A 220 -12.17 -28.29 15.48
CA LEU A 220 -12.77 -27.99 16.79
C LEU A 220 -13.50 -29.16 17.42
N LEU A 221 -13.62 -30.29 16.72
CA LEU A 221 -14.14 -31.54 17.27
C LEU A 221 -13.09 -32.20 18.20
N ASP A 222 -13.59 -32.96 19.19
CA ASP A 222 -12.69 -33.67 20.12
C ASP A 222 -11.80 -34.68 19.36
N PRO A 223 -10.47 -34.52 19.40
CA PRO A 223 -9.54 -35.37 18.67
C PRO A 223 -9.25 -36.72 19.36
N ALA A 224 -9.80 -36.99 20.55
CA ALA A 224 -9.50 -38.16 21.38
C ALA A 224 -10.07 -39.47 20.79
N GLN A 225 -9.39 -40.04 19.79
CA GLN A 225 -9.77 -41.31 19.19
C GLN A 225 -9.81 -42.44 20.24
N GLY A 226 -10.91 -43.20 20.23
CA GLY A 226 -11.13 -44.28 21.18
C GLY A 226 -11.78 -43.89 22.52
N ALA A 227 -12.02 -42.59 22.76
CA ALA A 227 -12.81 -42.10 23.87
C ALA A 227 -14.30 -41.93 23.48
N TYR A 228 -15.16 -41.97 24.48
CA TYR A 228 -16.62 -41.81 24.27
C TYR A 228 -17.00 -40.43 23.66
N ASN A 229 -16.18 -39.42 23.88
CA ASN A 229 -16.41 -38.06 23.38
C ASN A 229 -15.74 -37.80 22.03
N TYR A 230 -15.13 -38.81 21.38
CA TYR A 230 -14.50 -38.63 20.06
C TYR A 230 -15.47 -37.93 19.08
N ALA A 231 -14.97 -36.91 18.40
CA ALA A 231 -15.70 -36.07 17.47
C ALA A 231 -16.89 -35.29 18.07
N ALA A 232 -16.96 -35.16 19.41
CA ALA A 232 -17.96 -34.26 20.02
C ALA A 232 -17.62 -32.80 19.73
N GLN A 233 -18.66 -31.98 19.53
CA GLN A 233 -18.52 -30.54 19.35
C GLN A 233 -18.08 -29.87 20.66
N GLY A 234 -17.11 -28.96 20.55
CA GLY A 234 -16.59 -28.16 21.65
C GLY A 234 -17.11 -26.72 21.65
N ALA A 235 -16.39 -25.84 22.32
CA ALA A 235 -16.68 -24.40 22.32
C ALA A 235 -16.38 -23.77 20.97
N ASN A 236 -17.17 -22.78 20.57
CA ASN A 236 -16.92 -21.94 19.41
C ASN A 236 -15.68 -21.05 19.62
N ARG A 237 -15.16 -20.48 18.55
CA ARG A 237 -14.01 -19.59 18.60
C ARG A 237 -14.39 -18.22 18.02
N TYR A 238 -14.15 -17.17 18.78
CA TYR A 238 -14.20 -15.82 18.26
C TYR A 238 -12.92 -15.53 17.47
N LYS A 239 -13.09 -15.18 16.21
CA LYS A 239 -11.99 -14.96 15.27
C LYS A 239 -12.03 -13.52 14.78
N VAL A 240 -10.92 -12.83 14.96
CA VAL A 240 -10.68 -11.50 14.39
C VAL A 240 -9.58 -11.63 13.36
N THR A 241 -9.87 -11.23 12.13
CA THR A 241 -8.91 -11.27 11.03
C THR A 241 -8.60 -9.89 10.53
N VAL A 242 -7.36 -9.69 10.09
CA VAL A 242 -6.85 -8.45 9.53
C VAL A 242 -6.34 -8.73 8.14
N ALA A 243 -6.94 -8.12 7.13
CA ALA A 243 -6.56 -8.26 5.72
C ALA A 243 -6.11 -6.92 5.14
N LEU A 244 -5.10 -6.93 4.30
CA LEU A 244 -4.71 -5.75 3.53
C LEU A 244 -5.81 -5.46 2.51
N SER A 245 -6.30 -4.23 2.48
CA SER A 245 -7.43 -3.82 1.64
C SER A 245 -7.23 -2.41 1.09
N THR A 246 -8.00 -2.10 0.05
CA THR A 246 -8.02 -0.77 -0.56
C THR A 246 -9.39 -0.15 -0.46
N LYS A 247 -9.42 1.17 -0.33
CA LYS A 247 -10.60 2.00 -0.54
C LYS A 247 -10.30 2.98 -1.67
N THR A 248 -11.28 3.25 -2.50
CA THR A 248 -11.14 4.28 -3.54
C THR A 248 -10.93 5.64 -2.89
N PHE A 249 -10.08 6.43 -3.52
CA PHE A 249 -9.82 7.80 -3.13
C PHE A 249 -10.02 8.73 -4.33
N THR A 250 -10.85 9.75 -4.13
CA THR A 250 -10.94 10.89 -5.03
C THR A 250 -10.58 12.14 -4.24
N ALA A 251 -9.93 13.10 -4.87
CA ALA A 251 -9.50 14.35 -4.22
C ALA A 251 -10.65 15.15 -3.55
N THR A 252 -11.90 14.80 -3.86
CA THR A 252 -13.12 15.40 -3.31
C THR A 252 -13.76 14.61 -2.19
N ASP A 253 -13.26 13.39 -1.89
CA ASP A 253 -13.80 12.61 -0.78
C ASP A 253 -13.27 13.15 0.56
N PRO A 254 -14.15 13.45 1.51
CA PRO A 254 -13.73 13.78 2.87
C PRO A 254 -12.97 12.59 3.46
N VAL A 255 -11.92 12.89 4.21
CA VAL A 255 -10.92 11.94 4.73
C VAL A 255 -11.48 10.80 5.57
N GLU A 256 -12.71 10.91 6.04
CA GLU A 256 -13.41 9.90 6.83
C GLU A 256 -14.83 9.73 6.30
N ASN A 257 -15.07 8.63 5.61
CA ASN A 257 -16.42 8.22 5.25
C ASN A 257 -16.99 7.34 6.38
N ALA A 258 -18.24 7.53 6.74
CA ALA A 258 -18.97 6.66 7.69
C ALA A 258 -19.00 5.16 7.26
N ALA A 259 -18.58 4.88 6.03
CA ALA A 259 -18.42 3.52 5.49
C ALA A 259 -17.05 2.89 5.77
N ASP A 260 -16.15 3.59 6.47
CA ASP A 260 -14.81 3.09 6.81
C ASP A 260 -14.77 2.33 8.15
N ASP A 261 -15.89 1.82 8.60
CA ASP A 261 -15.97 0.99 9.79
C ASP A 261 -14.98 -0.18 9.70
N ASN A 262 -14.15 -0.32 10.72
CA ASN A 262 -13.10 -1.35 10.82
C ASN A 262 -12.02 -1.28 9.72
N PHE A 263 -11.85 -0.14 9.06
CA PHE A 263 -10.75 0.10 8.13
C PHE A 263 -9.75 1.10 8.73
N TYR A 264 -8.48 0.69 8.84
CA TYR A 264 -7.38 1.50 9.37
C TYR A 264 -6.41 1.84 8.26
N GLN A 265 -6.37 3.12 7.85
CA GLN A 265 -5.51 3.59 6.78
C GLN A 265 -4.03 3.57 7.21
N LEU A 266 -3.18 2.98 6.37
CA LEU A 266 -1.73 2.96 6.54
C LEU A 266 -1.00 3.76 5.47
N LEU A 267 -1.56 3.81 4.27
CA LEU A 267 -0.97 4.47 3.12
C LEU A 267 -2.06 5.13 2.28
N LYS A 268 -1.77 6.34 1.81
CA LYS A 268 -2.59 7.06 0.84
C LYS A 268 -1.75 7.34 -0.40
N VAL A 269 -2.26 6.91 -1.54
CA VAL A 269 -1.62 7.09 -2.85
C VAL A 269 -2.58 7.83 -3.77
N GLU A 270 -2.10 8.86 -4.46
CA GLU A 270 -2.85 9.61 -5.45
C GLU A 270 -2.02 9.74 -6.73
N ASN A 271 -2.58 9.32 -7.85
CA ASN A 271 -1.91 9.33 -9.17
C ASN A 271 -0.50 8.69 -9.12
N GLY A 272 -0.35 7.60 -8.35
CA GLY A 272 0.90 6.87 -8.20
C GLY A 272 1.89 7.48 -7.18
N LEU A 273 1.56 8.62 -6.57
CA LEU A 273 2.43 9.27 -5.58
C LEU A 273 1.95 8.97 -4.17
N LYS A 274 2.88 8.65 -3.29
CA LYS A 274 2.61 8.51 -1.85
C LYS A 274 2.32 9.88 -1.26
N LEU A 275 1.17 10.06 -0.62
CA LEU A 275 0.81 11.28 0.10
C LEU A 275 1.02 11.15 1.61
N GLU A 276 0.58 10.03 2.17
CA GLU A 276 0.64 9.74 3.60
C GLU A 276 1.09 8.31 3.81
N GLU A 277 1.94 8.05 4.79
CA GLU A 277 2.41 6.71 5.14
C GLU A 277 2.63 6.60 6.64
N THR A 278 1.98 5.63 7.28
CA THR A 278 2.17 5.31 8.70
C THR A 278 3.29 4.27 8.83
N LYS A 279 4.47 4.70 9.29
CA LYS A 279 5.67 3.83 9.42
C LYS A 279 5.94 3.37 10.85
N TYR A 280 5.45 4.10 11.83
CA TYR A 280 5.81 3.93 13.23
C TYR A 280 4.56 3.75 14.08
N PRO A 281 4.71 3.15 15.26
CA PRO A 281 3.63 3.10 16.24
C PRO A 281 3.09 4.50 16.54
N VAL A 282 1.77 4.62 16.55
CA VAL A 282 1.09 5.84 16.99
C VAL A 282 0.68 5.63 18.45
N TYR A 283 1.17 6.49 19.32
CA TYR A 283 0.91 6.41 20.76
C TYR A 283 -0.23 7.33 21.15
N SER A 284 -1.04 6.90 22.10
CA SER A 284 -2.20 7.65 22.60
C SER A 284 -1.83 8.53 23.81
N GLU A 285 -2.37 8.20 24.98
CA GLU A 285 -2.18 8.98 26.20
C GLU A 285 -0.73 9.01 26.71
N LEU A 286 0.07 7.99 26.37
CA LEU A 286 1.49 7.96 26.72
C LEU A 286 2.25 9.12 26.08
N GLU A 287 2.03 9.36 24.79
CA GLU A 287 2.66 10.45 24.04
C GLU A 287 2.26 11.82 24.61
N LYS A 288 0.96 12.03 24.84
CA LYS A 288 0.43 13.26 25.46
C LYS A 288 1.05 13.51 26.83
N THR A 289 1.23 12.46 27.63
CA THR A 289 1.83 12.56 28.96
C THR A 289 3.31 12.91 28.89
N LEU A 290 4.05 12.29 27.97
CA LEU A 290 5.46 12.58 27.74
C LEU A 290 5.64 14.01 27.22
N ALA A 291 4.84 14.43 26.25
CA ALA A 291 4.85 15.79 25.71
C ALA A 291 4.59 16.84 26.81
N ARG A 292 3.58 16.61 27.67
CA ARG A 292 3.28 17.49 28.80
C ARG A 292 4.44 17.57 29.78
N ARG A 293 5.05 16.44 30.16
CA ARG A 293 6.21 16.43 31.06
C ARG A 293 7.41 17.15 30.46
N THR A 294 7.66 16.93 29.16
CA THR A 294 8.75 17.65 28.46
C THR A 294 8.50 19.15 28.47
N PHE A 295 7.25 19.59 28.27
CA PHE A 295 6.86 21.00 28.37
C PHE A 295 7.06 21.55 29.80
N ASP A 296 6.62 20.80 30.80
CA ASP A 296 6.76 21.20 32.21
C ASP A 296 8.23 21.33 32.64
N GLU A 297 9.13 20.48 32.10
CA GLU A 297 10.55 20.49 32.42
C GLU A 297 11.36 21.51 31.61
N SER A 298 11.04 21.67 30.34
CA SER A 298 11.86 22.44 29.38
C SER A 298 11.21 23.75 28.95
N GLY A 299 9.92 23.93 29.22
CA GLY A 299 9.14 25.08 28.76
C GLY A 299 8.94 25.08 27.22
N ASP A 300 8.46 26.20 26.71
CA ASP A 300 8.40 26.44 25.27
C ASP A 300 9.81 26.60 24.71
N TYR A 301 10.23 25.69 23.85
CA TYR A 301 11.40 25.92 23.03
C TYR A 301 10.98 26.12 21.58
N THR A 302 11.42 27.24 21.05
CA THR A 302 11.23 27.53 19.61
C THR A 302 12.19 26.64 18.84
N VAL A 303 11.64 25.68 18.12
CA VAL A 303 12.42 25.00 17.08
C VAL A 303 12.66 26.05 15.99
N THR A 304 13.90 26.50 15.86
CA THR A 304 14.27 27.38 14.75
C THR A 304 13.94 26.63 13.48
N PRO A 305 13.04 27.13 12.63
CA PRO A 305 12.76 26.47 11.37
C PRO A 305 14.08 26.36 10.61
N PHE A 306 14.54 25.13 10.37
CA PHE A 306 15.63 24.96 9.43
C PHE A 306 15.12 25.38 8.07
N ASN A 307 15.75 26.38 7.49
CA ASN A 307 15.53 26.70 6.10
C ASN A 307 15.92 25.48 5.28
N LEU A 308 14.94 24.69 4.86
CA LEU A 308 15.11 23.87 3.69
C LEU A 308 15.33 24.86 2.54
N GLN A 309 16.57 25.18 2.25
CA GLN A 309 16.92 25.71 0.96
C GLN A 309 16.79 24.55 -0.02
N LEU A 310 15.59 24.32 -0.50
CA LEU A 310 15.41 23.72 -1.78
C LEU A 310 16.21 24.62 -2.73
N ALA A 311 17.19 24.03 -3.41
CA ALA A 311 17.89 24.75 -4.46
C ALA A 311 16.81 25.33 -5.38
N THR A 312 16.59 26.62 -5.31
CA THR A 312 15.55 27.32 -6.07
C THR A 312 15.79 27.22 -7.57
N HIS A 313 16.98 26.75 -7.95
CA HIS A 313 17.40 26.65 -9.33
C HIS A 313 18.12 25.32 -9.56
N GLN A 314 17.47 24.39 -10.24
CA GLN A 314 18.12 23.16 -10.69
C GLN A 314 18.57 23.33 -12.14
N GLY A 315 19.83 23.00 -12.43
CA GLY A 315 20.31 22.87 -13.79
C GLY A 315 19.71 21.64 -14.46
N ILE A 316 19.18 21.77 -15.65
CA ILE A 316 18.72 20.64 -16.44
C ILE A 316 19.94 19.83 -16.88
N THR A 317 20.00 18.55 -16.49
CA THR A 317 21.07 17.65 -16.85
C THR A 317 21.06 17.44 -18.37
N GLY A 318 22.18 17.67 -19.03
CA GLY A 318 22.31 17.64 -20.48
C GLY A 318 22.55 19.03 -21.04
N ARG A 319 22.84 19.10 -22.28
CA ARG A 319 23.17 20.38 -22.91
C ARG A 319 21.95 21.02 -23.52
N THR A 320 21.63 22.18 -23.09
CA THR A 320 21.36 23.40 -23.81
C THR A 320 20.41 23.38 -24.96
N ILE A 321 19.77 24.50 -25.03
CA ILE A 321 18.87 24.92 -26.09
C ILE A 321 19.64 24.94 -27.41
N ASN A 322 19.09 24.25 -28.40
CA ASN A 322 19.54 24.44 -29.76
C ASN A 322 18.77 25.54 -30.48
N ALA A 323 17.53 25.76 -30.09
CA ALA A 323 16.71 26.90 -30.52
C ALA A 323 15.59 27.15 -29.51
N ALA A 324 15.45 28.38 -29.05
CA ALA A 324 14.26 28.86 -28.38
C ALA A 324 13.50 29.78 -29.32
N SER A 325 12.21 29.59 -29.40
CA SER A 325 11.29 30.55 -30.01
C SER A 325 10.30 30.99 -28.94
N THR A 326 9.49 31.97 -29.23
CA THR A 326 8.43 32.41 -28.32
C THR A 326 7.42 31.35 -27.95
N SER A 327 7.46 30.14 -28.56
CA SER A 327 6.50 29.06 -28.36
C SER A 327 7.14 27.71 -28.09
N SER A 328 8.44 27.52 -28.32
CA SER A 328 9.06 26.22 -28.12
C SER A 328 10.49 26.26 -27.62
N LEU A 329 10.84 25.34 -26.73
CA LEU A 329 12.17 25.07 -26.22
C LEU A 329 12.65 23.74 -26.80
N LYS A 330 13.81 23.73 -27.44
CA LYS A 330 14.45 22.53 -27.97
C LYS A 330 15.78 22.29 -27.26
N GLY A 331 15.89 21.13 -26.63
CA GLY A 331 17.09 20.67 -25.92
C GLY A 331 17.94 19.68 -26.73
N VAL A 332 19.21 19.58 -26.39
CA VAL A 332 20.13 18.56 -26.90
C VAL A 332 20.71 17.79 -25.73
N GLY A 333 20.45 16.48 -25.67
CA GLY A 333 20.87 15.62 -24.56
C GLY A 333 20.11 15.93 -23.25
N THR A 334 18.93 16.53 -23.33
CA THR A 334 18.08 16.87 -22.19
C THR A 334 17.04 15.76 -21.93
N SER A 335 16.46 15.76 -20.72
CA SER A 335 15.35 14.86 -20.35
C SER A 335 14.21 15.70 -19.78
N PHE A 336 13.51 16.44 -20.65
CA PHE A 336 12.44 17.33 -20.21
C PHE A 336 11.27 16.58 -19.55
N GLU A 337 10.89 15.41 -20.08
CA GLU A 337 9.80 14.58 -19.52
C GLU A 337 10.05 14.15 -18.07
N GLY A 338 11.33 13.93 -17.69
CA GLY A 338 11.68 13.54 -16.33
C GLY A 338 12.02 14.69 -15.38
N THR A 339 12.20 15.91 -15.92
CA THR A 339 12.76 17.03 -15.17
C THR A 339 11.80 18.22 -15.04
N LEU A 340 11.04 18.52 -16.08
CA LEU A 340 10.15 19.68 -16.14
C LEU A 340 8.69 19.28 -15.98
N LYS A 341 7.88 20.22 -15.49
CA LYS A 341 6.41 20.10 -15.39
C LYS A 341 5.74 21.33 -15.99
N ASN A 342 4.47 21.17 -16.36
CA ASN A 342 3.66 22.29 -16.80
C ASN A 342 3.55 23.34 -15.69
N GLY A 343 3.87 24.57 -16.03
CA GLY A 343 3.89 25.70 -15.12
C GLY A 343 5.25 26.02 -14.52
N ASP A 344 6.29 25.19 -14.72
CA ASP A 344 7.65 25.52 -14.30
C ASP A 344 8.17 26.74 -15.07
N VAL A 345 8.93 27.57 -14.38
CA VAL A 345 9.60 28.73 -15.00
C VAL A 345 11.02 28.35 -15.31
N VAL A 346 11.40 28.47 -16.57
CA VAL A 346 12.76 28.24 -17.05
C VAL A 346 13.45 29.57 -17.38
N PHE A 347 14.74 29.63 -17.12
CA PHE A 347 15.57 30.81 -17.41
C PHE A 347 16.96 30.41 -17.88
N LEU A 348 17.64 31.30 -18.56
CA LEU A 348 18.99 31.08 -19.04
C LEU A 348 19.97 31.23 -17.88
N SER A 349 20.94 30.29 -17.78
CA SER A 349 21.98 30.36 -16.77
C SER A 349 22.77 31.67 -16.91
N GLY A 350 22.82 32.43 -15.83
CA GLY A 350 23.50 33.76 -15.82
C GLY A 350 22.61 34.92 -16.25
N ASN A 351 21.34 34.70 -16.67
CA ASN A 351 20.41 35.75 -17.02
C ASN A 351 19.01 35.45 -16.44
N THR A 352 18.80 35.87 -15.22
CA THR A 352 17.53 35.66 -14.49
C THR A 352 16.35 36.50 -15.00
N THR A 353 16.57 37.42 -15.95
CA THR A 353 15.50 38.22 -16.58
C THR A 353 14.94 37.56 -17.84
N ALA A 354 15.69 36.61 -18.43
CA ALA A 354 15.26 35.83 -19.58
C ALA A 354 14.45 34.62 -19.08
N LEU A 355 13.13 34.77 -19.02
CA LEU A 355 12.20 33.82 -18.43
C LEU A 355 11.23 33.28 -19.47
N ALA A 356 10.84 32.01 -19.30
CA ALA A 356 9.70 31.41 -20.01
C ALA A 356 8.99 30.42 -19.13
N THR A 357 7.68 30.26 -19.31
CA THR A 357 6.88 29.27 -18.56
C THR A 357 6.60 28.06 -19.45
N ILE A 358 6.78 26.85 -18.91
CA ILE A 358 6.43 25.60 -19.61
C ILE A 358 4.92 25.46 -19.65
N SER A 359 4.35 25.35 -20.84
CA SER A 359 2.91 25.09 -21.05
C SER A 359 2.61 23.64 -21.44
N GLY A 360 3.61 22.90 -21.89
CA GLY A 360 3.49 21.49 -22.25
C GLY A 360 4.85 20.89 -22.53
N ILE A 361 4.96 19.58 -22.35
CA ILE A 361 6.15 18.82 -22.67
C ILE A 361 5.77 17.85 -23.79
N THR A 362 6.45 17.95 -24.93
CA THR A 362 6.14 17.15 -26.11
C THR A 362 6.93 15.84 -26.11
N ASN A 363 8.18 15.90 -25.67
CA ASN A 363 9.07 14.74 -25.51
C ASN A 363 10.30 15.16 -24.68
N SER A 364 11.27 14.26 -24.53
CA SER A 364 12.49 14.48 -23.75
C SER A 364 13.34 15.67 -24.21
N THR A 365 13.15 16.15 -25.45
CA THR A 365 13.95 17.25 -26.03
C THR A 365 13.13 18.45 -26.49
N VAL A 366 11.80 18.40 -26.41
CA VAL A 366 10.93 19.50 -26.87
C VAL A 366 9.87 19.81 -25.82
N ALA A 367 9.81 21.07 -25.41
CA ALA A 367 8.77 21.62 -24.57
C ALA A 367 8.12 22.86 -25.22
N THR A 368 6.86 23.08 -24.95
CA THR A 368 6.11 24.27 -25.40
C THR A 368 6.16 25.35 -24.32
N LEU A 369 6.29 26.59 -24.74
CA LEU A 369 6.48 27.76 -23.89
C LEU A 369 5.30 28.72 -23.94
N THR A 370 5.08 29.41 -22.82
CA THR A 370 4.24 30.61 -22.71
C THR A 370 4.98 31.65 -21.90
N SER A 371 4.50 32.90 -21.96
CA SER A 371 5.02 34.04 -21.16
C SER A 371 6.54 34.22 -21.28
N VAL A 372 7.04 34.21 -22.51
CA VAL A 372 8.45 34.42 -22.81
C VAL A 372 8.84 35.88 -22.65
N SER A 373 9.92 36.18 -21.93
CA SER A 373 10.40 37.53 -21.66
C SER A 373 11.92 37.60 -21.56
N GLY A 374 12.47 38.81 -21.58
CA GLY A 374 13.87 39.07 -21.25
C GLY A 374 14.91 38.53 -22.23
N GLY A 375 14.52 38.24 -23.49
CA GLY A 375 15.45 37.72 -24.51
C GLY A 375 15.67 36.19 -24.41
N PHE A 376 14.74 35.45 -23.76
CA PHE A 376 14.75 34.01 -23.71
C PHE A 376 14.65 33.34 -25.11
N ASP A 377 14.09 34.06 -26.04
CA ASP A 377 13.95 33.68 -27.45
C ASP A 377 15.18 33.93 -28.31
N ALA A 378 16.24 34.48 -27.72
CA ALA A 378 17.52 34.66 -28.43
C ALA A 378 18.11 33.30 -28.84
N ASN A 379 18.30 33.14 -30.13
CA ASN A 379 18.76 31.91 -30.80
C ASN A 379 20.23 31.61 -30.47
N THR A 380 20.55 31.41 -29.21
CA THR A 380 21.91 31.13 -28.71
C THR A 380 22.07 29.65 -28.46
N ALA A 381 22.73 28.97 -29.37
CA ALA A 381 23.11 27.56 -29.22
C ALA A 381 24.01 27.38 -27.99
N ASN A 382 23.86 26.25 -27.28
CA ASN A 382 24.72 25.83 -26.17
C ASN A 382 24.51 26.56 -24.82
N GLN A 383 23.34 27.10 -24.52
CA GLN A 383 23.07 27.69 -23.21
C GLN A 383 22.52 26.67 -22.21
N VAL A 384 22.97 26.71 -20.98
CA VAL A 384 22.41 25.92 -19.87
C VAL A 384 21.15 26.61 -19.40
N ILE A 385 20.07 25.84 -19.33
CA ILE A 385 18.83 26.29 -18.73
C ILE A 385 18.77 25.87 -17.26
N GLN A 386 18.21 26.73 -16.45
CA GLN A 386 17.82 26.47 -15.08
C GLN A 386 16.31 26.57 -14.98
N PHE A 387 15.70 25.91 -14.05
CA PHE A 387 14.28 26.00 -13.84
C PHE A 387 13.94 26.18 -12.37
N GLU A 388 12.85 26.87 -12.12
CA GLU A 388 12.21 27.00 -10.82
C GLU A 388 10.93 26.15 -10.84
N SER A 389 10.90 25.15 -10.00
CA SER A 389 9.72 24.32 -9.87
C SER A 389 8.70 25.00 -8.96
N LYS A 390 7.45 25.05 -9.38
CA LYS A 390 6.34 25.63 -8.59
C LYS A 390 5.98 24.84 -7.32
N PHE A 391 6.82 23.95 -6.86
CA PHE A 391 6.60 23.22 -5.60
C PHE A 391 6.59 24.10 -4.35
N SER A 392 6.93 25.38 -4.48
CA SER A 392 6.94 26.32 -3.35
C SER A 392 5.61 26.98 -3.02
N ALA A 393 4.55 26.75 -3.79
CA ALA A 393 3.30 27.50 -3.62
C ALA A 393 2.29 26.87 -2.64
N GLY A 394 2.65 25.85 -1.87
CA GLY A 394 1.73 25.10 -1.01
C GLY A 394 2.15 24.86 0.43
N LEU A 395 3.32 25.27 0.84
CA LEU A 395 3.72 25.23 2.25
C LEU A 395 3.51 26.60 2.86
N ASP A 396 2.31 26.82 3.40
CA ASP A 396 2.00 27.93 4.30
C ASP A 396 2.88 27.77 5.56
N PRO A 397 3.81 28.68 5.87
CA PRO A 397 4.69 28.55 7.04
C PRO A 397 3.98 28.77 8.37
N GLY A 398 2.69 28.62 8.42
CA GLY A 398 1.85 28.85 9.59
C GLY A 398 0.89 27.73 9.97
N LYS A 399 1.03 26.49 9.43
CA LYS A 399 0.24 25.35 9.89
C LYS A 399 1.09 24.11 10.07
#